data_7b0852137fc9213861b670738e4703ab
#
_entry.id   7b0852137fc9213861b670738e4703ab
#
_cell.length_a   1.000
_cell.length_b   1.000
_cell.length_c   1.000
_cell.angle_alpha   90.00
_cell.angle_beta   90.00
_cell.angle_gamma   90.00
#
_symmetry.space_group_name_H-M   'P 1'
#
loop_
_entity.id
_entity.type
_entity.pdbx_description
1 polymer ?
#
loop_
_entity_poly.entity_id
_entity_poly.type
_entity_poly.pdbx_seq_one_letter_code
_entity_poly.pdbx_strand_id
1 'polypeptide(L)'
;HLYRRRQRQMCIRDRYLGDNTEIVLLGHDGRTEQRRAGLIIACDGANSRLAEDAGLAAREERRTQTAIVAVLEAQAHHDDTAYQRFLPGGPFALMPMDGHRMSLVWTLADAEAERLLAADTPHFEQACLDAFGSSLGYLKLVGTRLGWPLRPSWRPKITAPGLVLAGDAAHAIHPLAGQGYNLALADAAVLADLVAGALSRGLPTSHPSVRNGYETARRRERMAMTMATSGLNRLFANMPGGLRRLAGLGFSVLDRLPAKSLFSDIARGGRLAEAELLDGRLPRRGGFV
;
A
#
# COMPACT_ATOMS: atom_id res chain seq x y z
N HIS A 1 -3.97 -21.90 -20.00
CA HIS A 1 -4.84 -21.19 -20.99
C HIS A 1 -5.84 -20.18 -20.38
N LEU A 2 -5.71 -19.80 -19.10
CA LEU A 2 -6.66 -18.88 -18.41
C LEU A 2 -6.06 -17.51 -18.04
N TYR A 3 -4.84 -17.18 -18.42
CA TYR A 3 -4.19 -15.91 -18.06
C TYR A 3 -4.16 -14.85 -19.17
N ARG A 4 -5.01 -14.95 -20.19
CA ARG A 4 -5.18 -13.89 -21.21
C ARG A 4 -6.58 -13.29 -21.20
N ARG A 5 -7.17 -13.02 -20.03
CA ARG A 5 -8.17 -11.95 -19.95
C ARG A 5 -7.39 -10.63 -19.88
N ARG A 6 -7.33 -9.99 -21.05
CA ARG A 6 -6.83 -8.63 -21.24
C ARG A 6 -7.34 -7.76 -20.11
N GLN A 7 -6.45 -7.32 -19.22
CA GLN A 7 -6.68 -6.12 -18.46
C GLN A 7 -6.97 -5.03 -19.51
N ARG A 8 -8.24 -4.70 -19.67
CA ARG A 8 -8.61 -3.47 -20.38
C ARG A 8 -8.13 -2.34 -19.49
N GLN A 9 -6.92 -1.85 -19.73
CA GLN A 9 -6.53 -0.55 -19.22
C GLN A 9 -7.47 0.46 -19.89
N MET A 10 -8.56 0.78 -19.23
CA MET A 10 -9.40 1.87 -19.62
C MET A 10 -8.65 3.16 -19.24
N CYS A 11 -8.19 3.89 -20.24
CA CYS A 11 -7.79 5.28 -20.01
C CYS A 11 -9.07 6.06 -19.78
N ILE A 12 -9.34 6.42 -18.55
CA ILE A 12 -10.51 7.17 -18.14
C ILE A 12 -10.16 8.65 -18.30
N ARG A 13 -10.86 9.37 -19.17
CA ARG A 13 -10.92 10.82 -19.16
C ARG A 13 -12.23 11.19 -18.48
N ASP A 14 -12.16 11.55 -17.22
CA ASP A 14 -13.34 11.84 -16.44
C ASP A 14 -13.68 13.31 -16.50
N ARG A 15 -14.97 13.60 -16.68
CA ARG A 15 -15.58 14.83 -16.23
C ARG A 15 -16.54 14.52 -15.11
N TYR A 16 -16.20 14.98 -13.94
CA TYR A 16 -17.04 14.97 -12.78
C TYR A 16 -18.11 16.06 -12.90
N LEU A 17 -19.38 15.67 -12.92
CA LEU A 17 -20.52 16.60 -13.00
C LEU A 17 -21.50 16.37 -11.84
N GLY A 18 -21.13 16.83 -10.63
CA GLY A 18 -22.10 16.99 -9.53
C GLY A 18 -22.89 15.73 -9.11
N ASP A 19 -24.13 15.91 -8.69
CA ASP A 19 -25.00 14.85 -8.14
C ASP A 19 -25.37 13.71 -9.09
N ASN A 20 -25.22 13.89 -10.39
CA ASN A 20 -25.28 12.85 -11.42
C ASN A 20 -23.87 12.58 -11.91
N THR A 21 -23.19 11.67 -11.26
CA THR A 21 -21.80 11.37 -11.60
C THR A 21 -21.72 10.69 -12.95
N GLU A 22 -21.26 11.43 -13.95
CA GLU A 22 -20.95 10.90 -15.27
C GLU A 22 -19.46 10.61 -15.37
N ILE A 23 -19.15 9.43 -15.90
CA ILE A 23 -17.78 9.01 -16.18
C ILE A 23 -17.65 8.80 -17.68
N VAL A 24 -16.62 9.38 -18.27
CA VAL A 24 -16.27 9.16 -19.67
C VAL A 24 -15.16 8.13 -19.72
N LEU A 25 -15.43 6.99 -20.31
CA LEU A 25 -14.48 5.91 -20.51
C LEU A 25 -13.84 6.06 -21.89
N LEU A 26 -12.52 6.07 -21.97
CA LEU A 26 -11.77 6.04 -23.22
C LEU A 26 -11.32 4.60 -23.49
N GLY A 27 -11.84 3.99 -24.55
CA GLY A 27 -11.42 2.67 -24.99
C GLY A 27 -10.03 2.69 -25.65
N HIS A 28 -9.38 1.51 -25.74
CA HIS A 28 -8.13 1.37 -26.48
C HIS A 28 -8.24 1.68 -27.96
N ASP A 29 -9.44 1.61 -28.50
CA ASP A 29 -9.80 1.99 -29.88
C ASP A 29 -10.00 3.49 -30.07
N GLY A 30 -9.78 4.30 -29.05
CA GLY A 30 -9.97 5.74 -29.04
C GLY A 30 -11.44 6.18 -28.94
N ARG A 31 -12.40 5.25 -28.81
CA ARG A 31 -13.80 5.56 -28.62
C ARG A 31 -14.07 5.97 -27.19
N THR A 32 -14.92 6.96 -27.03
CA THR A 32 -15.39 7.39 -25.71
C THR A 32 -16.79 6.85 -25.45
N GLU A 33 -17.00 6.35 -24.23
CA GLU A 33 -18.29 5.90 -23.74
C GLU A 33 -18.65 6.68 -22.48
N GLN A 34 -19.86 7.26 -22.44
CA GLN A 34 -20.37 7.92 -21.23
C GLN A 34 -21.16 6.91 -20.39
N ARG A 35 -20.90 6.90 -19.09
CA ARG A 35 -21.64 6.08 -18.12
C ARG A 35 -22.09 6.94 -16.95
N ARG A 36 -23.28 6.63 -16.44
CA ARG A 36 -23.81 7.21 -15.20
C ARG A 36 -23.65 6.21 -14.07
N ALA A 37 -23.16 6.69 -12.94
CA ALA A 37 -23.00 5.87 -11.73
C ALA A 37 -23.51 6.64 -10.51
N GLY A 38 -24.16 5.94 -9.59
CA GLY A 38 -24.53 6.53 -8.29
C GLY A 38 -23.32 6.80 -7.41
N LEU A 39 -22.26 5.99 -7.55
CA LEU A 39 -21.00 6.15 -6.84
C LEU A 39 -19.86 5.65 -7.72
N ILE A 40 -18.82 6.46 -7.86
CA ILE A 40 -17.54 6.07 -8.47
C ILE A 40 -16.55 5.74 -7.35
N ILE A 41 -15.89 4.59 -7.44
CA ILE A 41 -14.80 4.21 -6.55
C ILE A 41 -13.51 4.26 -7.37
N ALA A 42 -12.68 5.27 -7.14
CA ALA A 42 -11.40 5.43 -7.82
C ALA A 42 -10.32 4.58 -7.14
N CYS A 43 -9.81 3.60 -7.87
CA CYS A 43 -8.70 2.72 -7.49
C CYS A 43 -7.59 2.75 -8.55
N ASP A 44 -7.40 3.91 -9.20
CA ASP A 44 -6.54 4.15 -10.36
C ASP A 44 -5.08 4.47 -9.98
N GLY A 45 -4.74 4.26 -8.70
CA GLY A 45 -3.37 4.36 -8.21
C GLY A 45 -2.96 5.76 -7.75
N ALA A 46 -1.68 5.90 -7.36
CA ALA A 46 -1.14 7.13 -6.76
C ALA A 46 -1.32 8.38 -7.64
N ASN A 47 -1.27 8.21 -8.96
CA ASN A 47 -1.47 9.28 -9.96
C ASN A 47 -2.94 9.35 -10.43
N SER A 48 -3.88 9.18 -9.51
CA SER A 48 -5.31 9.17 -9.80
C SER A 48 -5.76 10.44 -10.53
N ARG A 49 -6.20 10.29 -11.78
CA ARG A 49 -6.78 11.37 -12.56
C ARG A 49 -8.16 11.77 -12.04
N LEU A 50 -8.93 10.77 -11.61
CA LEU A 50 -10.25 11.00 -10.99
C LEU A 50 -10.14 11.91 -9.77
N ALA A 51 -9.11 11.71 -8.96
CA ALA A 51 -8.86 12.55 -7.81
C ALA A 51 -8.48 13.99 -8.21
N GLU A 52 -7.63 14.13 -9.24
CA GLU A 52 -7.22 15.44 -9.74
C GLU A 52 -8.41 16.21 -10.32
N ASP A 53 -9.22 15.59 -11.17
CA ASP A 53 -10.41 16.18 -11.78
C ASP A 53 -11.46 16.58 -10.73
N ALA A 54 -11.53 15.83 -9.63
CA ALA A 54 -12.39 16.15 -8.48
C ALA A 54 -11.81 17.21 -7.53
N GLY A 55 -10.63 17.76 -7.80
CA GLY A 55 -9.96 18.74 -6.94
C GLY A 55 -9.44 18.16 -5.62
N LEU A 56 -9.28 16.84 -5.55
CA LEU A 56 -8.74 16.14 -4.38
C LEU A 56 -7.21 16.07 -4.45
N ALA A 57 -6.55 17.18 -4.15
CA ALA A 57 -5.11 17.33 -4.28
C ALA A 57 -4.33 16.36 -3.36
N ALA A 58 -3.29 15.74 -3.91
CA ALA A 58 -2.34 14.94 -3.15
C ALA A 58 -1.32 15.84 -2.45
N ARG A 59 -0.86 15.41 -1.29
CA ARG A 59 0.34 15.92 -0.63
C ARG A 59 1.43 14.87 -0.80
N GLU A 60 2.46 15.19 -1.55
CA GLU A 60 3.58 14.30 -1.80
C GLU A 60 4.68 14.51 -0.76
N GLU A 61 5.29 13.43 -0.32
CA GLU A 61 6.52 13.49 0.45
C GLU A 61 7.68 13.61 -0.55
N ARG A 62 8.41 14.75 -0.51
CA ARG A 62 9.61 14.94 -1.33
C ARG A 62 10.72 14.04 -0.82
N ARG A 63 10.80 12.84 -1.33
CA ARG A 63 11.88 11.90 -1.11
C ARG A 63 12.31 11.30 -2.42
N THR A 64 13.62 11.18 -2.55
CA THR A 64 14.31 10.59 -3.69
C THR A 64 14.77 9.19 -3.26
N GLN A 65 13.83 8.24 -3.24
CA GLN A 65 14.10 6.85 -2.88
C GLN A 65 13.47 5.94 -3.93
N THR A 66 14.20 4.87 -4.24
CA THR A 66 13.76 3.80 -5.12
C THR A 66 13.78 2.47 -4.37
N ALA A 67 12.72 1.68 -4.49
CA ALA A 67 12.71 0.30 -4.03
C ALA A 67 13.23 -0.61 -5.14
N ILE A 68 14.27 -1.39 -4.85
CA ILE A 68 14.69 -2.51 -5.67
C ILE A 68 13.84 -3.72 -5.26
N VAL A 69 13.17 -4.33 -6.24
CA VAL A 69 12.38 -5.54 -6.07
C VAL A 69 13.05 -6.67 -6.86
N ALA A 70 13.24 -7.80 -6.20
CA ALA A 70 13.84 -8.98 -6.81
C ALA A 70 13.36 -10.26 -6.10
N VAL A 71 13.63 -11.40 -6.71
CA VAL A 71 13.54 -12.69 -6.04
C VAL A 71 14.95 -13.18 -5.75
N LEU A 72 15.20 -13.57 -4.52
CA LEU A 72 16.46 -14.16 -4.07
C LEU A 72 16.24 -15.61 -3.64
N GLU A 73 17.19 -16.48 -3.92
CA GLU A 73 17.26 -17.82 -3.37
C GLU A 73 18.28 -17.83 -2.24
N ALA A 74 17.85 -18.24 -1.05
CA ALA A 74 18.68 -18.32 0.13
C ALA A 74 19.27 -19.74 0.28
N GLN A 75 20.46 -19.85 0.85
CA GLN A 75 21.07 -21.15 1.15
C GLN A 75 20.29 -21.91 2.21
N ALA A 76 19.96 -21.24 3.30
CA ALA A 76 19.14 -21.82 4.37
C ALA A 76 17.65 -21.61 4.09
N HIS A 77 16.82 -22.53 4.59
CA HIS A 77 15.38 -22.37 4.54
C HIS A 77 14.95 -21.21 5.46
N HIS A 78 13.95 -20.45 5.01
CA HIS A 78 13.47 -19.25 5.71
C HIS A 78 12.47 -19.56 6.84
N ASP A 79 12.00 -20.80 6.96
CA ASP A 79 11.03 -21.28 7.98
C ASP A 79 9.80 -20.36 8.08
N ASP A 80 9.25 -19.97 6.92
CA ASP A 80 8.11 -19.04 6.75
C ASP A 80 8.29 -17.70 7.48
N THR A 81 9.55 -17.30 7.71
CA THR A 81 9.90 -16.09 8.43
C THR A 81 10.15 -14.93 7.46
N ALA A 82 9.48 -13.82 7.69
CA ALA A 82 9.78 -12.55 7.05
C ALA A 82 10.85 -11.78 7.85
N TYR A 83 11.82 -11.24 7.15
CA TYR A 83 12.92 -10.48 7.74
C TYR A 83 12.87 -9.04 7.29
N GLN A 84 13.12 -8.12 8.23
CA GLN A 84 13.24 -6.72 7.91
C GLN A 84 14.39 -6.08 8.69
N ARG A 85 15.27 -5.38 7.97
CA ARG A 85 16.35 -4.58 8.54
C ARG A 85 16.17 -3.12 8.17
N PHE A 86 16.38 -2.25 9.12
CA PHE A 86 16.39 -0.80 8.91
C PHE A 86 17.84 -0.34 8.70
N LEU A 87 18.17 -0.05 7.46
CA LEU A 87 19.51 0.34 7.03
C LEU A 87 19.60 1.85 6.77
N PRO A 88 20.83 2.41 6.66
CA PRO A 88 21.01 3.74 6.10
C PRO A 88 20.40 3.80 4.71
N GLY A 89 19.60 4.83 4.45
CA GLY A 89 18.91 4.96 3.16
C GLY A 89 17.52 4.33 3.11
N GLY A 90 17.23 3.31 3.91
CA GLY A 90 15.89 2.71 3.96
C GLY A 90 15.85 1.25 4.40
N PRO A 91 14.66 0.65 4.48
CA PRO A 91 14.47 -0.74 4.88
C PRO A 91 14.89 -1.73 3.78
N PHE A 92 15.44 -2.85 4.25
CA PHE A 92 15.69 -4.07 3.48
C PHE A 92 14.76 -5.15 4.02
N ALA A 93 13.86 -5.64 3.20
CA ALA A 93 12.88 -6.66 3.59
C ALA A 93 13.01 -7.89 2.71
N LEU A 94 12.99 -9.08 3.34
CA LEU A 94 12.87 -10.38 2.70
C LEU A 94 11.57 -11.03 3.16
N MET A 95 10.73 -11.39 2.23
CA MET A 95 9.45 -12.06 2.49
C MET A 95 9.50 -13.49 1.95
N PRO A 96 9.07 -14.51 2.71
CA PRO A 96 9.14 -15.90 2.30
C PRO A 96 8.27 -16.17 1.08
N MET A 97 8.76 -17.02 0.20
CA MET A 97 8.09 -17.59 -0.96
C MET A 97 8.25 -19.11 -0.93
N ASP A 98 7.84 -19.80 -1.97
CA ASP A 98 7.98 -21.26 -2.05
C ASP A 98 9.45 -21.72 -2.00
N GLY A 99 9.74 -22.76 -1.23
CA GLY A 99 11.06 -23.36 -1.09
C GLY A 99 12.06 -22.45 -0.38
N HIS A 100 13.20 -22.19 -0.98
CA HIS A 100 14.24 -21.29 -0.46
C HIS A 100 14.16 -19.87 -1.02
N ARG A 101 13.10 -19.55 -1.76
CA ARG A 101 12.96 -18.25 -2.40
C ARG A 101 12.42 -17.20 -1.44
N MET A 102 12.90 -15.99 -1.64
CA MET A 102 12.46 -14.82 -0.89
C MET A 102 12.24 -13.64 -1.81
N SER A 103 11.14 -12.94 -1.62
CA SER A 103 10.88 -11.66 -2.29
C SER A 103 11.65 -10.57 -1.56
N LEU A 104 12.58 -9.92 -2.26
CA LEU A 104 13.31 -8.75 -1.79
C LEU A 104 12.53 -7.46 -2.10
N VAL A 105 12.41 -6.59 -1.10
CA VAL A 105 12.10 -5.17 -1.25
C VAL A 105 13.14 -4.37 -0.50
N TRP A 106 14.04 -3.69 -1.24
CA TRP A 106 15.13 -2.91 -0.67
C TRP A 106 14.97 -1.44 -1.05
N THR A 107 14.67 -0.59 -0.08
CA THR A 107 14.57 0.85 -0.29
C THR A 107 15.92 1.50 -0.12
N LEU A 108 16.30 2.33 -1.07
CA LEU A 108 17.58 3.02 -1.15
C LEU A 108 17.39 4.46 -1.64
N ALA A 109 18.39 5.32 -1.41
CA ALA A 109 18.48 6.58 -2.13
C ALA A 109 18.62 6.31 -3.65
N ASP A 110 18.04 7.17 -4.49
CA ASP A 110 17.98 6.93 -5.95
C ASP A 110 19.35 6.62 -6.56
N ALA A 111 20.40 7.39 -6.22
CA ALA A 111 21.74 7.17 -6.75
C ALA A 111 22.32 5.79 -6.40
N GLU A 112 22.05 5.30 -5.18
CA GLU A 112 22.50 3.97 -4.76
C GLU A 112 21.68 2.86 -5.41
N ALA A 113 20.37 3.07 -5.56
CA ALA A 113 19.50 2.14 -6.29
C ALA A 113 19.92 2.02 -7.75
N GLU A 114 20.19 3.13 -8.44
CA GLU A 114 20.69 3.14 -9.81
C GLU A 114 22.01 2.38 -9.93
N ARG A 115 22.96 2.61 -9.02
CA ARG A 115 24.25 1.89 -8.99
C ARG A 115 24.03 0.39 -8.86
N LEU A 116 23.17 -0.07 -7.95
CA LEU A 116 22.91 -1.49 -7.74
C LEU A 116 22.08 -2.11 -8.86
N LEU A 117 21.19 -1.36 -9.50
CA LEU A 117 20.45 -1.82 -10.67
C LEU A 117 21.37 -2.01 -11.89
N ALA A 118 22.40 -1.19 -12.03
CA ALA A 118 23.39 -1.27 -13.11
C ALA A 118 24.53 -2.26 -12.82
N ALA A 119 24.73 -2.69 -11.56
CA ALA A 119 25.78 -3.62 -11.18
C ALA A 119 25.59 -5.00 -11.85
N ASP A 120 26.65 -5.77 -11.99
CA ASP A 120 26.52 -7.19 -12.37
C ASP A 120 25.90 -8.02 -11.25
N THR A 121 25.52 -9.25 -11.56
CA THR A 121 24.84 -10.13 -10.60
C THR A 121 25.68 -10.43 -9.36
N PRO A 122 26.98 -10.79 -9.45
CA PRO A 122 27.80 -11.07 -8.26
C PRO A 122 27.92 -9.87 -7.32
N HIS A 123 28.09 -8.65 -7.84
CA HIS A 123 28.17 -7.45 -7.01
C HIS A 123 26.85 -7.13 -6.33
N PHE A 124 25.72 -7.35 -7.02
CA PHE A 124 24.40 -7.18 -6.41
C PHE A 124 24.15 -8.20 -5.29
N GLU A 125 24.46 -9.48 -5.52
CA GLU A 125 24.32 -10.54 -4.52
C GLU A 125 25.19 -10.27 -3.29
N GLN A 126 26.42 -9.81 -3.50
CA GLN A 126 27.31 -9.43 -2.39
C GLN A 126 26.73 -8.25 -1.61
N ALA A 127 26.21 -7.23 -2.29
CA ALA A 127 25.57 -6.10 -1.64
C ALA A 127 24.34 -6.53 -0.81
N CYS A 128 23.55 -7.49 -1.30
CA CYS A 128 22.42 -8.06 -0.55
C CYS A 128 22.92 -8.81 0.70
N LEU A 129 24.00 -9.58 0.57
CA LEU A 129 24.60 -10.31 1.69
C LEU A 129 25.16 -9.34 2.76
N ASP A 130 25.86 -8.29 2.35
CA ASP A 130 26.38 -7.26 3.25
C ASP A 130 25.26 -6.50 3.97
N ALA A 131 24.17 -6.21 3.25
CA ALA A 131 22.99 -5.55 3.79
C ALA A 131 22.23 -6.44 4.78
N PHE A 132 22.03 -7.70 4.45
CA PHE A 132 21.25 -8.65 5.26
C PHE A 132 22.08 -9.32 6.33
N GLY A 133 23.31 -9.72 6.04
CA GLY A 133 24.15 -10.57 6.86
C GLY A 133 24.02 -12.04 6.49
N SER A 134 24.79 -12.89 7.16
CA SER A 134 25.00 -14.30 6.81
C SER A 134 23.99 -15.29 7.41
N SER A 135 22.91 -14.82 8.05
CA SER A 135 21.95 -15.69 8.77
C SER A 135 21.22 -16.71 7.88
N LEU A 136 21.04 -16.39 6.60
CA LEU A 136 20.45 -17.28 5.59
C LEU A 136 21.50 -17.86 4.61
N GLY A 137 22.78 -17.71 4.91
CA GLY A 137 23.88 -18.08 4.01
C GLY A 137 23.94 -17.16 2.80
N TYR A 138 24.28 -17.69 1.61
CA TYR A 138 24.27 -16.90 0.37
C TYR A 138 22.84 -16.48 -0.02
N LEU A 139 22.77 -15.39 -0.76
CA LEU A 139 21.54 -14.89 -1.38
C LEU A 139 21.80 -14.73 -2.88
N LYS A 140 21.23 -15.59 -3.69
CA LYS A 140 21.40 -15.59 -5.15
C LYS A 140 20.20 -14.97 -5.85
N LEU A 141 20.46 -14.14 -6.85
CA LEU A 141 19.42 -13.52 -7.66
C LEU A 141 18.75 -14.55 -8.57
N VAL A 142 17.41 -14.62 -8.49
CA VAL A 142 16.58 -15.44 -9.37
C VAL A 142 15.85 -14.53 -10.37
N GLY A 143 16.23 -14.60 -11.63
CA GLY A 143 15.64 -13.76 -12.68
C GLY A 143 16.19 -12.33 -12.69
N THR A 144 15.31 -11.35 -12.77
CA THR A 144 15.67 -9.94 -12.91
C THR A 144 15.35 -9.14 -11.63
N ARG A 145 16.05 -8.02 -11.46
CA ARG A 145 15.76 -7.01 -10.46
C ARG A 145 15.13 -5.78 -11.11
N LEU A 146 14.18 -5.15 -10.44
CA LEU A 146 13.47 -3.99 -10.95
C LEU A 146 13.55 -2.85 -9.94
N GLY A 147 13.71 -1.62 -10.44
CA GLY A 147 13.66 -0.40 -9.65
C GLY A 147 12.26 0.22 -9.70
N TRP A 148 11.72 0.56 -8.55
CA TRP A 148 10.43 1.23 -8.42
C TRP A 148 10.59 2.54 -7.64
N PRO A 149 10.51 3.71 -8.31
CA PRO A 149 10.59 5.00 -7.63
C PRO A 149 9.49 5.15 -6.59
N LEU A 150 9.84 5.49 -5.37
CA LEU A 150 8.89 5.65 -4.28
C LEU A 150 8.43 7.11 -4.20
N ARG A 151 7.12 7.32 -4.35
CA ARG A 151 6.48 8.62 -4.22
C ARG A 151 5.35 8.54 -3.21
N PRO A 152 5.68 8.46 -1.90
CA PRO A 152 4.64 8.44 -0.88
C PRO A 152 3.79 9.69 -0.99
N SER A 153 2.48 9.51 -1.05
CA SER A 153 1.53 10.59 -1.15
C SER A 153 0.26 10.28 -0.36
N TRP A 154 -0.40 11.30 0.12
CA TRP A 154 -1.66 11.17 0.80
C TRP A 154 -2.58 12.34 0.47
N ARG A 155 -3.88 12.10 0.53
CA ARG A 155 -4.88 13.13 0.27
C ARG A 155 -5.60 13.49 1.56
N PRO A 156 -5.68 14.77 1.92
CA PRO A 156 -6.43 15.22 3.12
C PRO A 156 -7.90 14.81 3.07
N LYS A 157 -8.49 14.87 1.88
CA LYS A 157 -9.84 14.39 1.56
C LYS A 157 -9.76 13.27 0.54
N ILE A 158 -10.55 12.22 0.75
CA ILE A 158 -10.62 11.06 -0.15
C ILE A 158 -12.01 10.88 -0.75
N THR A 159 -12.86 11.86 -0.57
CA THR A 159 -14.22 11.82 -1.08
C THR A 159 -14.62 13.16 -1.69
N ALA A 160 -15.43 13.09 -2.75
CA ALA A 160 -16.14 14.20 -3.34
C ALA A 160 -17.59 13.75 -3.64
N PRO A 161 -18.56 14.67 -3.99
CA PRO A 161 -19.90 14.23 -4.34
C PRO A 161 -19.86 13.16 -5.44
N GLY A 162 -20.47 11.97 -5.22
CA GLY A 162 -20.46 10.83 -6.16
C GLY A 162 -19.12 10.11 -6.36
N LEU A 163 -18.05 10.51 -5.66
CA LEU A 163 -16.72 9.91 -5.79
C LEU A 163 -16.11 9.57 -4.43
N VAL A 164 -15.50 8.41 -4.34
CA VAL A 164 -14.61 8.01 -3.23
C VAL A 164 -13.31 7.46 -3.80
N LEU A 165 -12.20 7.72 -3.12
CA LEU A 165 -10.88 7.20 -3.47
C LEU A 165 -10.54 6.04 -2.54
N ALA A 166 -9.95 4.97 -3.07
CA ALA A 166 -9.52 3.81 -2.32
C ALA A 166 -8.12 3.35 -2.75
N GLY A 167 -7.41 2.68 -1.84
CA GLY A 167 -6.05 2.24 -2.08
C GLY A 167 -5.09 3.38 -2.39
N ASP A 168 -4.14 3.16 -3.30
CA ASP A 168 -3.11 4.16 -3.62
C ASP A 168 -3.67 5.46 -4.19
N ALA A 169 -4.88 5.46 -4.77
CA ALA A 169 -5.56 6.69 -5.17
C ALA A 169 -5.87 7.61 -3.98
N ALA A 170 -6.10 7.05 -2.80
CA ALA A 170 -6.32 7.78 -1.56
C ALA A 170 -5.02 8.04 -0.79
N HIS A 171 -4.11 7.06 -0.77
CA HIS A 171 -2.91 7.05 0.08
C HIS A 171 -1.87 6.06 -0.47
N ALA A 172 -0.88 6.55 -1.17
CA ALA A 172 0.30 5.77 -1.54
C ALA A 172 1.32 5.86 -0.40
N ILE A 173 1.37 4.85 0.45
CA ILE A 173 2.28 4.82 1.60
C ILE A 173 3.63 4.20 1.24
N HIS A 174 4.65 4.48 2.06
CA HIS A 174 5.95 3.83 1.93
C HIS A 174 5.81 2.30 2.09
N PRO A 175 6.48 1.46 1.27
CA PRO A 175 6.33 -0.01 1.28
C PRO A 175 6.95 -0.67 2.53
N LEU A 176 6.77 -0.08 3.71
CA LEU A 176 7.16 -0.66 4.98
C LEU A 176 6.21 -1.82 5.32
N ALA A 177 6.77 -3.03 5.39
CA ALA A 177 6.07 -4.25 5.77
C ALA A 177 4.80 -4.57 4.93
N GLY A 178 4.73 -4.14 3.66
CA GLY A 178 3.61 -4.47 2.78
C GLY A 178 2.25 -3.87 3.17
N GLN A 179 2.20 -2.87 4.03
CA GLN A 179 0.96 -2.34 4.62
C GLN A 179 0.03 -1.63 3.62
N GLY A 180 0.53 -1.22 2.44
CA GLY A 180 -0.30 -0.57 1.41
C GLY A 180 -1.48 -1.43 0.96
N TYR A 181 -1.24 -2.73 0.75
CA TYR A 181 -2.27 -3.68 0.37
C TYR A 181 -3.33 -3.86 1.47
N ASN A 182 -2.91 -4.01 2.72
CA ASN A 182 -3.82 -4.16 3.86
C ASN A 182 -4.72 -2.93 4.02
N LEU A 183 -4.16 -1.73 3.81
CA LEU A 183 -4.90 -0.49 3.87
C LEU A 183 -5.94 -0.39 2.75
N ALA A 184 -5.61 -0.86 1.54
CA ALA A 184 -6.53 -0.93 0.41
C ALA A 184 -7.67 -1.95 0.64
N LEU A 185 -7.36 -3.11 1.24
CA LEU A 185 -8.38 -4.08 1.62
C LEU A 185 -9.36 -3.51 2.67
N ALA A 186 -8.84 -2.78 3.66
CA ALA A 186 -9.66 -2.12 4.65
C ALA A 186 -10.55 -1.02 4.02
N ASP A 187 -10.05 -0.28 3.02
CA ASP A 187 -10.88 0.64 2.24
C ASP A 187 -12.05 -0.07 1.58
N ALA A 188 -11.77 -1.19 0.90
CA ALA A 188 -12.80 -1.97 0.21
C ALA A 188 -13.85 -2.54 1.19
N ALA A 189 -13.42 -3.06 2.34
CA ALA A 189 -14.29 -3.62 3.35
C ALA A 189 -15.23 -2.56 3.96
N VAL A 190 -14.69 -1.41 4.37
CA VAL A 190 -15.49 -0.31 4.91
C VAL A 190 -16.49 0.23 3.88
N LEU A 191 -16.06 0.37 2.62
CA LEU A 191 -16.97 0.79 1.55
C LEU A 191 -18.10 -0.22 1.33
N ALA A 192 -17.79 -1.52 1.33
CA ALA A 192 -18.80 -2.56 1.16
C ALA A 192 -19.87 -2.51 2.27
N ASP A 193 -19.46 -2.34 3.52
CA ASP A 193 -20.39 -2.25 4.66
C ASP A 193 -21.27 -1.00 4.57
N LEU A 194 -20.68 0.15 4.23
CA LEU A 194 -21.43 1.41 4.12
C LEU A 194 -22.42 1.39 2.95
N VAL A 195 -22.02 0.83 1.80
CA VAL A 195 -22.89 0.69 0.64
C VAL A 195 -24.02 -0.30 0.94
N ALA A 196 -23.71 -1.47 1.51
CA ALA A 196 -24.72 -2.45 1.89
C ALA A 196 -25.71 -1.86 2.91
N GLY A 197 -25.20 -1.14 3.92
CA GLY A 197 -26.03 -0.46 4.91
C GLY A 197 -26.89 0.68 4.36
N ALA A 198 -26.45 1.38 3.32
CA ALA A 198 -27.29 2.37 2.63
C ALA A 198 -28.41 1.69 1.83
N LEU A 199 -28.05 0.68 1.03
CA LEU A 199 -29.02 -0.07 0.20
C LEU A 199 -30.06 -0.78 1.05
N SER A 200 -29.71 -1.33 2.20
CA SER A 200 -30.65 -1.99 3.13
C SER A 200 -31.70 -1.03 3.70
N ARG A 201 -31.39 0.26 3.73
CA ARG A 201 -32.32 1.33 4.15
C ARG A 201 -33.07 1.99 3.00
N GLY A 202 -32.95 1.44 1.78
CA GLY A 202 -33.55 2.02 0.58
C GLY A 202 -32.87 3.30 0.09
N LEU A 203 -31.67 3.61 0.58
CA LEU A 203 -30.91 4.80 0.19
C LEU A 203 -30.03 4.50 -1.03
N PRO A 204 -29.84 5.45 -1.96
CA PRO A 204 -28.96 5.27 -3.10
C PRO A 204 -27.48 5.22 -2.63
N THR A 205 -26.61 4.57 -3.41
CA THR A 205 -25.17 4.51 -3.15
C THR A 205 -24.49 5.88 -3.14
N SER A 206 -25.08 6.88 -3.82
CA SER A 206 -24.67 8.29 -3.80
C SER A 206 -25.01 9.03 -2.52
N HIS A 207 -25.80 8.42 -1.63
CA HIS A 207 -26.26 9.10 -0.41
C HIS A 207 -25.08 9.61 0.44
N PRO A 208 -25.14 10.85 0.96
CA PRO A 208 -24.05 11.46 1.72
C PRO A 208 -23.54 10.62 2.90
N SER A 209 -24.39 9.77 3.50
CA SER A 209 -23.98 8.89 4.61
C SER A 209 -22.89 7.89 4.22
N VAL A 210 -22.88 7.39 2.97
CA VAL A 210 -21.83 6.48 2.48
C VAL A 210 -20.49 7.23 2.43
N ARG A 211 -20.48 8.38 1.76
CA ARG A 211 -19.29 9.21 1.60
C ARG A 211 -18.74 9.71 2.95
N ASN A 212 -19.60 10.31 3.77
CA ASN A 212 -19.19 10.89 5.05
C ASN A 212 -18.77 9.81 6.05
N GLY A 213 -19.47 8.68 6.06
CA GLY A 213 -19.10 7.50 6.86
C GLY A 213 -17.73 6.96 6.48
N TYR A 214 -17.45 6.84 5.17
CA TYR A 214 -16.17 6.40 4.65
C TYR A 214 -15.04 7.37 5.02
N GLU A 215 -15.20 8.67 4.77
CA GLU A 215 -14.21 9.69 5.13
C GLU A 215 -13.88 9.64 6.63
N THR A 216 -14.91 9.50 7.48
CA THR A 216 -14.75 9.47 8.93
C THR A 216 -14.05 8.19 9.40
N ALA A 217 -14.50 7.01 8.92
CA ALA A 217 -13.94 5.72 9.31
C ALA A 217 -12.47 5.60 8.92
N ARG A 218 -12.12 6.06 7.70
CA ARG A 218 -10.75 5.89 7.18
C ARG A 218 -9.76 6.96 7.60
N ARG A 219 -10.24 8.14 8.05
CA ARG A 219 -9.39 9.29 8.38
C ARG A 219 -8.35 8.99 9.45
N ARG A 220 -8.77 8.40 10.57
CA ARG A 220 -7.87 8.12 11.71
C ARG A 220 -6.79 7.12 11.34
N GLU A 221 -7.18 6.04 10.69
CA GLU A 221 -6.28 4.96 10.30
C GLU A 221 -5.27 5.43 9.27
N ARG A 222 -5.70 6.11 8.22
CA ARG A 222 -4.82 6.69 7.20
C ARG A 222 -3.79 7.63 7.84
N MET A 223 -4.24 8.50 8.72
CA MET A 223 -3.38 9.45 9.41
C MET A 223 -2.34 8.74 10.29
N ALA A 224 -2.77 7.76 11.09
CA ALA A 224 -1.90 6.96 11.93
C ALA A 224 -0.87 6.18 11.11
N MET A 225 -1.31 5.52 10.02
CA MET A 225 -0.44 4.73 9.16
C MET A 225 0.57 5.61 8.41
N THR A 226 0.14 6.75 7.87
CA THR A 226 1.04 7.70 7.21
C THR A 226 2.10 8.24 8.17
N MET A 227 1.71 8.61 9.40
CA MET A 227 2.66 9.07 10.43
C MET A 227 3.62 7.95 10.84
N ALA A 228 3.14 6.74 11.03
CA ALA A 228 3.98 5.60 11.43
C ALA A 228 5.00 5.25 10.35
N THR A 229 4.56 5.08 9.10
CA THR A 229 5.45 4.68 8.01
C THR A 229 6.46 5.78 7.63
N SER A 230 6.00 7.01 7.47
CA SER A 230 6.89 8.15 7.20
C SER A 230 7.79 8.46 8.39
N GLY A 231 7.27 8.39 9.61
CA GLY A 231 8.04 8.64 10.84
C GLY A 231 9.14 7.61 11.05
N LEU A 232 8.83 6.32 10.93
CA LEU A 232 9.83 5.24 11.03
C LEU A 232 10.89 5.38 9.95
N ASN A 233 10.49 5.60 8.70
CA ASN A 233 11.44 5.77 7.61
C ASN A 233 12.37 7.00 7.86
N ARG A 234 11.83 8.14 8.31
CA ARG A 234 12.65 9.32 8.66
C ARG A 234 13.63 9.03 9.78
N LEU A 235 13.14 8.37 10.82
CA LEU A 235 13.96 8.06 11.99
C LEU A 235 15.16 7.19 11.61
N PHE A 236 14.93 6.11 10.86
CA PHE A 236 15.99 5.15 10.53
C PHE A 236 16.85 5.55 9.35
N ALA A 237 16.31 6.20 8.33
CA ALA A 237 17.08 6.62 7.15
C ALA A 237 18.17 7.65 7.48
N ASN A 238 17.90 8.54 8.45
CA ASN A 238 18.81 9.64 8.80
C ASN A 238 19.52 9.48 10.16
N MET A 239 19.35 8.32 10.82
CA MET A 239 19.89 8.13 12.17
C MET A 239 21.39 7.85 12.14
N PRO A 240 22.23 8.61 12.91
CA PRO A 240 23.64 8.33 13.08
C PRO A 240 23.87 6.92 13.62
N GLY A 241 24.98 6.26 13.23
CA GLY A 241 25.25 4.85 13.53
C GLY A 241 25.24 4.51 15.04
N GLY A 242 25.68 5.43 15.90
CA GLY A 242 25.66 5.25 17.36
C GLY A 242 24.23 5.19 17.94
N LEU A 243 23.36 6.07 17.48
CA LEU A 243 21.95 6.11 17.90
C LEU A 243 21.15 4.90 17.37
N ARG A 244 21.56 4.33 16.24
CA ARG A 244 20.92 3.15 15.65
C ARG A 244 21.11 1.90 16.49
N ARG A 245 22.27 1.73 17.14
CA ARG A 245 22.54 0.65 18.11
C ARG A 245 21.62 0.79 19.33
N LEU A 246 21.42 2.01 19.82
CA LEU A 246 20.50 2.29 20.92
C LEU A 246 19.03 2.04 20.54
N ALA A 247 18.64 2.38 19.31
CA ALA A 247 17.30 2.07 18.78
C ALA A 247 17.07 0.54 18.68
N GLY A 248 18.10 -0.25 18.31
CA GLY A 248 18.05 -1.71 18.35
C GLY A 248 17.79 -2.26 19.76
N LEU A 249 18.40 -1.67 20.78
CA LEU A 249 18.11 -1.99 22.18
C LEU A 249 16.66 -1.59 22.56
N GLY A 250 16.17 -0.47 22.06
CA GLY A 250 14.78 -0.03 22.23
C GLY A 250 13.77 -1.03 21.67
N PHE A 251 14.03 -1.63 20.52
CA PHE A 251 13.20 -2.71 19.99
C PHE A 251 13.24 -3.98 20.85
N SER A 252 14.40 -4.33 21.41
CA SER A 252 14.52 -5.47 22.34
C SER A 252 13.73 -5.24 23.63
N VAL A 253 13.61 -4.01 24.07
CA VAL A 253 12.77 -3.64 25.23
C VAL A 253 11.29 -3.65 24.85
N LEU A 254 10.92 -3.13 23.67
CA LEU A 254 9.56 -3.19 23.12
C LEU A 254 9.07 -4.64 22.96
N ASP A 255 9.97 -5.57 22.62
CA ASP A 255 9.65 -7.00 22.49
C ASP A 255 9.21 -7.63 23.83
N ARG A 256 9.61 -7.03 24.95
CA ARG A 256 9.24 -7.47 26.32
C ARG A 256 8.03 -6.73 26.89
N LEU A 257 7.53 -5.69 26.19
CA LEU A 257 6.38 -4.91 26.67
C LEU A 257 5.06 -5.46 26.10
N PRO A 258 3.94 -5.32 26.85
CA PRO A 258 2.59 -5.67 26.35
C PRO A 258 2.18 -4.92 25.08
N ALA A 259 2.86 -3.82 24.75
CA ALA A 259 2.69 -3.08 23.50
C ALA A 259 3.01 -3.91 22.24
N LYS A 260 3.75 -5.03 22.36
CA LYS A 260 4.03 -5.95 21.24
C LYS A 260 2.76 -6.46 20.58
N SER A 261 1.74 -6.81 21.36
CA SER A 261 0.46 -7.28 20.82
C SER A 261 -0.24 -6.20 19.98
N LEU A 262 -0.19 -4.95 20.41
CA LEU A 262 -0.77 -3.83 19.69
C LEU A 262 -0.07 -3.60 18.33
N PHE A 263 1.27 -3.62 18.31
CA PHE A 263 2.04 -3.50 17.06
C PHE A 263 1.85 -4.72 16.15
N SER A 264 1.77 -5.93 16.72
CA SER A 264 1.48 -7.15 15.98
C SER A 264 0.08 -7.14 15.39
N ASP A 265 -0.92 -6.66 16.13
CA ASP A 265 -2.30 -6.53 15.66
C ASP A 265 -2.41 -5.49 14.54
N ILE A 266 -1.70 -4.36 14.67
CA ILE A 266 -1.59 -3.36 13.61
C ILE A 266 -0.92 -3.95 12.36
N ALA A 267 0.18 -4.68 12.53
CA ALA A 267 0.92 -5.31 11.43
C ALA A 267 0.12 -6.41 10.71
N ARG A 268 -0.77 -7.09 11.44
CA ARG A 268 -1.68 -8.11 10.88
C ARG A 268 -2.92 -7.51 10.21
N GLY A 269 -3.07 -6.17 10.19
CA GLY A 269 -4.28 -5.52 9.69
C GLY A 269 -5.48 -5.65 10.65
N GLY A 270 -5.26 -6.13 11.87
CA GLY A 270 -6.29 -6.27 12.90
C GLY A 270 -6.61 -4.93 13.56
N ARG A 271 -7.91 -4.64 13.73
CA ARG A 271 -8.50 -3.52 14.50
C ARG A 271 -8.28 -2.10 13.96
N LEU A 272 -7.74 -1.93 12.75
CA LEU A 272 -7.60 -0.58 12.17
C LEU A 272 -8.90 -0.10 11.49
N ALA A 273 -9.79 -1.01 11.10
CA ALA A 273 -11.13 -0.68 10.62
C ALA A 273 -12.13 -1.67 11.22
N GLU A 274 -13.24 -1.13 11.75
CA GLU A 274 -14.40 -1.92 12.12
C GLU A 274 -15.23 -2.17 10.86
N ALA A 275 -14.99 -3.30 10.18
CA ALA A 275 -15.75 -3.71 9.01
C ALA A 275 -16.07 -5.21 9.08
N GLU A 276 -17.32 -5.59 8.82
CA GLU A 276 -17.79 -6.99 8.92
C GLU A 276 -17.00 -7.91 7.98
N LEU A 277 -16.63 -7.43 6.79
CA LEU A 277 -15.83 -8.18 5.82
C LEU A 277 -14.41 -8.51 6.34
N LEU A 278 -13.81 -7.66 7.16
CA LEU A 278 -12.51 -7.93 7.78
C LEU A 278 -12.60 -9.02 8.86
N ASP A 279 -13.77 -9.18 9.46
CA ASP A 279 -14.08 -10.26 10.40
C ASP A 279 -14.55 -11.56 9.69
N GLY A 280 -14.47 -11.61 8.36
CA GLY A 280 -14.96 -12.74 7.56
C GLY A 280 -16.48 -12.84 7.48
N ARG A 281 -17.20 -11.77 7.83
CA ARG A 281 -18.66 -11.71 7.76
C ARG A 281 -19.09 -10.92 6.52
N LEU A 282 -20.11 -11.40 5.85
CA LEU A 282 -20.72 -10.61 4.77
C LEU A 282 -21.49 -9.43 5.36
N PRO A 283 -21.43 -8.24 4.72
CA PRO A 283 -22.24 -7.10 5.13
C PRO A 283 -23.71 -7.48 5.20
N ARG A 284 -24.36 -7.19 6.31
CA ARG A 284 -25.75 -7.56 6.52
C ARG A 284 -26.63 -6.83 5.50
N ARG A 285 -27.22 -7.57 4.59
CA ARG A 285 -28.41 -7.09 3.89
C ARG A 285 -29.48 -6.97 4.96
N GLY A 286 -29.89 -5.76 5.31
CA GLY A 286 -31.03 -5.56 6.19
C GLY A 286 -32.21 -6.37 5.63
N GLY A 287 -32.69 -7.32 6.41
CA GLY A 287 -33.88 -8.04 6.04
C GLY A 287 -35.02 -7.02 5.93
N PHE A 288 -35.68 -7.00 4.80
CA PHE A 288 -36.99 -6.43 4.74
C PHE A 288 -37.89 -7.31 5.65
N VAL A 289 -38.34 -6.76 6.75
CA VAL A 289 -39.49 -7.25 7.51
C VAL A 289 -40.72 -6.60 6.93
#